data_baea62956b4a89eb225910f4dabbf4c0
#
_entry.id   baea62956b4a89eb225910f4dabbf4c0
#
_cell.length_a   1.000
_cell.length_b   1.000
_cell.length_c   1.000
_cell.angle_alpha   90.00
_cell.angle_beta   90.00
_cell.angle_gamma   90.00
#
_symmetry.space_group_name_H-M   'P 1'
#
loop_
_entity.id
_entity.type
_entity.pdbx_description
1 polymer ?
#
loop_
_entity_poly.entity_id
_entity_poly.type
_entity_poly.pdbx_seq_one_letter_code
_entity_poly.pdbx_strand_id
1 'polypeptide(L)'
;LDIETDGFNPSKIHCIVVKDIDTNTVTVWDSGNMYGFKNWAKDVDTFIMHNGLSFDAPVLNRLLDAEILPGNIVDTLILSQLFNPIREKGHSLRAWGEKLNMLKGGEGVNFLKYNEAMLDYCKQDVEITHAVYKELLKESKGFSKESIDLEHDIRLIVDQQEKNGFAFNIQKAQELLARLKDDIYDLEQWSLEEFEPTIVEMKTKTKEIPFNIGSRQQIADRLMKRGWKPKQFTDKENIIVNETVLKTIKEPELKLTAERF
;
A
#
# COMPACT_ATOMS: atom_id res chain seq x y z
N LEU A 1 4.86 -17.81 12.88
CA LEU A 1 5.90 -17.90 11.86
C LEU A 1 5.91 -16.64 11.04
N ASP A 2 7.11 -16.25 10.59
CA ASP A 2 7.34 -15.16 9.63
C ASP A 2 8.61 -15.45 8.80
N ILE A 3 8.69 -14.94 7.57
CA ILE A 3 9.83 -15.12 6.68
C ILE A 3 10.32 -13.80 6.09
N GLU A 4 11.63 -13.70 5.84
CA GLU A 4 12.21 -12.60 5.09
C GLU A 4 12.77 -13.08 3.75
N THR A 5 12.50 -12.32 2.70
CA THR A 5 12.77 -12.69 1.31
C THR A 5 13.41 -11.57 0.52
N ASP A 6 13.86 -11.87 -0.70
CA ASP A 6 14.46 -10.91 -1.62
C ASP A 6 13.44 -10.02 -2.38
N GLY A 7 12.15 -10.13 -2.06
CA GLY A 7 11.09 -9.28 -2.63
C GLY A 7 9.71 -9.92 -2.62
N PHE A 8 8.75 -9.25 -3.27
CA PHE A 8 7.35 -9.73 -3.32
C PHE A 8 7.13 -10.93 -4.26
N ASN A 9 8.01 -11.16 -5.22
CA ASN A 9 8.05 -12.40 -6.01
C ASN A 9 9.40 -13.09 -5.75
N PRO A 10 9.57 -13.71 -4.58
CA PRO A 10 10.87 -14.09 -4.11
C PRO A 10 11.47 -15.23 -4.88
N SER A 11 12.78 -15.11 -5.13
CA SER A 11 13.63 -16.20 -5.60
C SER A 11 14.42 -16.85 -4.47
N LYS A 12 14.47 -16.18 -3.29
CA LYS A 12 15.25 -16.62 -2.14
C LYS A 12 14.56 -16.23 -0.83
N ILE A 13 14.59 -17.16 0.13
CA ILE A 13 14.27 -16.89 1.53
C ILE A 13 15.59 -16.60 2.25
N HIS A 14 15.64 -15.51 2.99
CA HIS A 14 16.79 -15.10 3.77
C HIS A 14 16.81 -15.73 5.15
N CYS A 15 15.68 -15.73 5.84
CA CYS A 15 15.49 -16.42 7.11
C CYS A 15 14.01 -16.77 7.32
N ILE A 16 13.79 -17.74 8.19
CA ILE A 16 12.51 -18.17 8.71
C ILE A 16 12.62 -18.11 10.23
N VAL A 17 11.68 -17.47 10.88
CA VAL A 17 11.59 -17.43 12.34
C VAL A 17 10.26 -18.03 12.77
N VAL A 18 10.33 -18.93 13.69
CA VAL A 18 9.16 -19.57 14.31
C VAL A 18 9.26 -19.44 15.81
N LYS A 19 8.11 -19.18 16.42
CA LYS A 19 7.94 -19.27 17.88
C LYS A 19 6.91 -20.35 18.19
N ASP A 20 7.33 -21.33 18.93
CA ASP A 20 6.42 -22.29 19.55
C ASP A 20 5.64 -21.58 20.66
N ILE A 21 4.31 -21.57 20.56
CA ILE A 21 3.46 -20.80 21.50
C ILE A 21 3.29 -21.50 22.86
N ASP A 22 3.49 -22.81 22.94
CA ASP A 22 3.36 -23.59 24.17
C ASP A 22 4.63 -23.52 25.01
N THR A 23 5.79 -23.63 24.35
CA THR A 23 7.11 -23.62 25.04
C THR A 23 7.77 -22.25 25.07
N ASN A 24 7.28 -21.26 24.26
CA ASN A 24 7.93 -19.99 23.99
C ASN A 24 9.33 -20.11 23.34
N THR A 25 9.67 -21.26 22.78
CA THR A 25 10.96 -21.47 22.12
C THR A 25 10.95 -20.81 20.74
N VAL A 26 11.98 -20.03 20.44
CA VAL A 26 12.20 -19.42 19.12
C VAL A 26 13.23 -20.24 18.35
N THR A 27 12.86 -20.67 17.16
CA THR A 27 13.74 -21.40 16.23
C THR A 27 13.95 -20.57 14.98
N VAL A 28 15.18 -20.58 14.48
CA VAL A 28 15.60 -19.81 13.30
C VAL A 28 16.21 -20.74 12.26
N TRP A 29 15.78 -20.55 11.02
CA TRP A 29 16.43 -21.13 9.85
C TRP A 29 16.98 -20.01 8.97
N ASP A 30 18.21 -20.14 8.57
CA ASP A 30 18.91 -19.22 7.67
C ASP A 30 19.67 -20.00 6.58
N SER A 31 20.59 -19.35 5.88
CA SER A 31 21.34 -19.98 4.79
C SER A 31 22.13 -21.24 5.19
N GLY A 32 22.43 -21.43 6.47
CA GLY A 32 23.19 -22.57 6.98
C GLY A 32 22.33 -23.81 7.24
N ASN A 33 21.07 -23.66 7.54
CA ASN A 33 20.19 -24.75 7.97
C ASN A 33 18.80 -24.76 7.33
N MET A 34 18.56 -23.92 6.33
CA MET A 34 17.27 -23.69 5.67
C MET A 34 16.53 -24.97 5.27
N TYR A 35 17.25 -25.95 4.74
CA TYR A 35 16.65 -27.22 4.31
C TYR A 35 16.10 -28.07 5.46
N GLY A 36 16.49 -27.82 6.70
CA GLY A 36 15.92 -28.47 7.88
C GLY A 36 14.48 -28.09 8.15
N PHE A 37 14.06 -26.91 7.68
CA PHE A 37 12.70 -26.43 7.87
C PHE A 37 11.65 -27.37 7.32
N LYS A 38 11.83 -27.90 6.09
CA LYS A 38 10.88 -28.83 5.46
C LYS A 38 10.55 -30.03 6.35
N ASN A 39 11.55 -30.63 6.96
CA ASN A 39 11.32 -31.81 7.81
C ASN A 39 10.63 -31.42 9.12
N TRP A 40 11.02 -30.30 9.70
CA TRP A 40 10.41 -29.79 10.93
C TRP A 40 8.92 -29.38 10.70
N ALA A 41 8.62 -28.75 9.55
CA ALA A 41 7.27 -28.29 9.24
C ALA A 41 6.22 -29.42 9.14
N LYS A 42 6.64 -30.65 8.84
CA LYS A 42 5.75 -31.83 8.78
C LYS A 42 5.14 -32.24 10.11
N ASP A 43 5.82 -31.91 11.19
CA ASP A 43 5.41 -32.23 12.57
C ASP A 43 4.56 -31.13 13.21
N VAL A 44 4.21 -30.07 12.44
CA VAL A 44 3.43 -28.92 12.92
C VAL A 44 1.99 -29.03 12.50
N ASP A 45 1.09 -29.10 13.48
CA ASP A 45 -0.35 -29.19 13.24
C ASP A 45 -0.94 -27.86 12.75
N THR A 46 -0.48 -26.73 13.30
CA THR A 46 -1.05 -25.41 12.99
C THR A 46 0.02 -24.33 12.97
N PHE A 47 0.04 -23.56 11.88
CA PHE A 47 0.87 -22.39 11.71
C PHE A 47 0.04 -21.12 11.92
N ILE A 48 0.49 -20.25 12.82
CA ILE A 48 -0.08 -18.92 13.01
C ILE A 48 0.82 -17.92 12.28
N MET A 49 0.24 -17.20 11.31
CA MET A 49 0.94 -16.26 10.44
C MET A 49 0.13 -14.97 10.29
N HIS A 50 0.76 -13.91 9.78
CA HIS A 50 0.07 -12.68 9.42
C HIS A 50 0.16 -12.45 7.92
N ASN A 51 -0.93 -12.62 7.17
CA ASN A 51 -0.96 -12.69 5.70
C ASN A 51 -0.18 -13.88 5.12
N GLY A 52 0.03 -14.90 5.94
CA GLY A 52 0.86 -16.04 5.58
C GLY A 52 0.21 -16.98 4.60
N LEU A 53 -1.13 -17.03 4.56
CA LEU A 53 -1.89 -17.82 3.59
C LEU A 53 -1.61 -17.36 2.14
N SER A 54 -1.44 -16.05 1.94
CA SER A 54 -1.19 -15.44 0.63
C SER A 54 0.29 -15.28 0.30
N PHE A 55 1.19 -15.27 1.28
CA PHE A 55 2.60 -15.00 1.04
C PHE A 55 3.53 -16.08 1.62
N ASP A 56 3.63 -16.21 2.95
CA ASP A 56 4.66 -17.07 3.56
C ASP A 56 4.53 -18.53 3.15
N ALA A 57 3.34 -19.11 3.30
CA ALA A 57 3.14 -20.54 3.00
C ALA A 57 3.32 -20.86 1.50
N PRO A 58 2.79 -20.10 0.53
CA PRO A 58 3.10 -20.30 -0.89
C PRO A 58 4.59 -20.20 -1.22
N VAL A 59 5.32 -19.28 -0.58
CA VAL A 59 6.76 -19.11 -0.79
C VAL A 59 7.54 -20.27 -0.22
N LEU A 60 7.23 -20.69 1.02
CA LEU A 60 7.84 -21.85 1.68
C LEU A 60 7.59 -23.13 0.89
N ASN A 61 6.37 -23.35 0.41
CA ASN A 61 6.03 -24.49 -0.41
C ASN A 61 6.77 -24.48 -1.75
N ARG A 62 6.87 -23.33 -2.40
CA ARG A 62 7.53 -23.21 -3.71
C ARG A 62 9.04 -23.34 -3.65
N LEU A 63 9.69 -22.76 -2.63
CA LEU A 63 11.14 -22.69 -2.57
C LEU A 63 11.78 -23.79 -1.72
N LEU A 64 11.04 -24.34 -0.75
CA LEU A 64 11.55 -25.36 0.18
C LEU A 64 10.76 -26.68 0.15
N ASP A 65 9.69 -26.76 -0.66
CA ASP A 65 8.82 -27.94 -0.67
C ASP A 65 8.23 -28.25 0.72
N ALA A 66 7.85 -27.23 1.47
CA ALA A 66 7.49 -27.36 2.89
C ALA A 66 6.17 -28.10 3.11
N GLU A 67 5.34 -28.23 2.07
CA GLU A 67 4.06 -28.95 2.09
C GLU A 67 3.06 -28.42 3.14
N ILE A 68 3.11 -27.11 3.44
CA ILE A 68 2.17 -26.46 4.38
C ILE A 68 0.81 -26.36 3.68
N LEU A 69 -0.19 -27.03 4.25
CA LEU A 69 -1.55 -27.01 3.71
C LEU A 69 -2.32 -25.79 4.22
N PRO A 70 -3.20 -25.19 3.40
CA PRO A 70 -4.04 -24.07 3.81
C PRO A 70 -4.83 -24.35 5.11
N GLY A 71 -5.36 -25.56 5.27
CA GLY A 71 -6.10 -25.97 6.47
C GLY A 71 -5.28 -26.04 7.76
N ASN A 72 -3.95 -25.94 7.65
CA ASN A 72 -3.02 -25.89 8.80
C ASN A 72 -2.64 -24.46 9.15
N ILE A 73 -3.27 -23.44 8.53
CA ILE A 73 -2.89 -22.04 8.72
C ILE A 73 -4.01 -21.30 9.45
N VAL A 74 -3.66 -20.57 10.48
CA VAL A 74 -4.46 -19.52 11.09
C VAL A 74 -3.86 -18.18 10.73
N ASP A 75 -4.53 -17.45 9.83
CA ASP A 75 -4.06 -16.16 9.34
C ASP A 75 -4.63 -15.01 10.16
N THR A 76 -3.77 -14.34 10.92
CA THR A 76 -4.17 -13.26 11.81
C THR A 76 -4.65 -12.00 11.08
N LEU A 77 -4.28 -11.80 9.81
CA LEU A 77 -4.82 -10.71 8.99
C LEU A 77 -6.30 -10.97 8.69
N ILE A 78 -6.63 -12.20 8.28
CA ILE A 78 -8.02 -12.62 8.00
C ILE A 78 -8.87 -12.52 9.26
N LEU A 79 -8.40 -13.06 10.38
CA LEU A 79 -9.09 -12.96 11.67
C LEU A 79 -9.31 -11.50 12.08
N SER A 80 -8.29 -10.66 11.88
CA SER A 80 -8.37 -9.24 12.21
C SER A 80 -9.45 -8.51 11.40
N GLN A 81 -9.59 -8.84 10.12
CA GLN A 81 -10.60 -8.30 9.23
C GLN A 81 -12.01 -8.81 9.56
N LEU A 82 -12.14 -10.12 9.81
CA LEU A 82 -13.41 -10.75 10.16
C LEU A 82 -13.97 -10.23 11.50
N PHE A 83 -13.15 -10.19 12.55
CA PHE A 83 -13.65 -9.84 13.89
C PHE A 83 -13.94 -8.35 14.05
N ASN A 84 -13.24 -7.49 13.33
CA ASN A 84 -13.52 -6.05 13.33
C ASN A 84 -13.08 -5.42 12.02
N PRO A 85 -13.95 -5.33 11.00
CA PRO A 85 -13.59 -4.81 9.68
C PRO A 85 -13.25 -3.31 9.68
N ILE A 86 -13.65 -2.56 10.72
CA ILE A 86 -13.47 -1.10 10.80
C ILE A 86 -12.46 -0.75 11.90
N ARG A 87 -11.20 -1.23 11.76
CA ARG A 87 -10.13 -0.85 12.69
C ARG A 87 -9.57 0.52 12.31
N GLU A 88 -9.50 1.43 13.27
CA GLU A 88 -9.07 2.82 13.07
C GLU A 88 -7.74 2.95 12.31
N LYS A 89 -6.75 2.09 12.62
CA LYS A 89 -5.43 2.10 11.97
C LYS A 89 -5.24 1.01 10.92
N GLY A 90 -6.29 0.23 10.63
CA GLY A 90 -6.24 -0.90 9.71
C GLY A 90 -5.72 -2.20 10.35
N HIS A 91 -5.37 -3.16 9.50
CA HIS A 91 -5.12 -4.55 9.90
C HIS A 91 -3.66 -4.99 9.76
N SER A 92 -2.78 -4.12 9.26
CA SER A 92 -1.36 -4.47 9.05
C SER A 92 -0.65 -4.80 10.38
N LEU A 93 0.39 -5.62 10.30
CA LEU A 93 1.19 -5.97 11.48
C LEU A 93 1.79 -4.73 12.15
N ARG A 94 2.14 -3.70 11.37
CA ARG A 94 2.57 -2.40 11.88
C ARG A 94 1.48 -1.70 12.71
N ALA A 95 0.25 -1.66 12.20
CA ALA A 95 -0.88 -1.04 12.90
C ALA A 95 -1.18 -1.76 14.23
N TRP A 96 -1.07 -3.07 14.22
CA TRP A 96 -1.19 -3.89 15.42
C TRP A 96 -0.04 -3.65 16.41
N GLY A 97 1.20 -3.57 15.91
CA GLY A 97 2.36 -3.25 16.74
C GLY A 97 2.21 -1.90 17.46
N GLU A 98 1.71 -0.88 16.76
CA GLU A 98 1.39 0.42 17.37
C GLU A 98 0.29 0.31 18.45
N LYS A 99 -0.79 -0.45 18.17
CA LYS A 99 -1.88 -0.69 19.14
C LYS A 99 -1.40 -1.41 20.40
N LEU A 100 -0.48 -2.36 20.23
CA LEU A 100 0.04 -3.19 21.32
C LEU A 100 1.27 -2.57 22.00
N ASN A 101 1.69 -1.36 21.60
CA ASN A 101 2.94 -0.71 22.04
C ASN A 101 4.18 -1.59 21.80
N MET A 102 4.16 -2.38 20.74
CA MET A 102 5.26 -3.19 20.24
C MET A 102 5.74 -2.57 18.92
N LEU A 103 6.73 -1.69 18.97
CA LEU A 103 7.20 -1.00 17.77
C LEU A 103 7.79 -2.01 16.79
N LYS A 104 7.30 -1.98 15.56
CA LYS A 104 7.89 -2.72 14.46
C LYS A 104 9.22 -2.07 14.10
N GLY A 105 10.32 -2.81 14.24
CA GLY A 105 11.65 -2.39 13.82
C GLY A 105 11.75 -2.23 12.29
N GLY A 106 12.95 -2.20 11.75
CA GLY A 106 13.20 -2.26 10.30
C GLY A 106 13.68 -0.97 9.68
N GLU A 107 13.96 0.07 10.45
CA GLU A 107 14.71 1.21 9.93
C GLU A 107 16.09 0.76 9.45
N GLY A 108 16.34 0.90 8.14
CA GLY A 108 17.63 0.53 7.53
C GLY A 108 17.79 -0.93 7.14
N VAL A 109 16.77 -1.78 7.22
CA VAL A 109 16.84 -3.16 6.71
C VAL A 109 16.96 -3.15 5.18
N ASN A 110 18.00 -3.83 4.68
CA ASN A 110 18.19 -4.04 3.24
C ASN A 110 17.72 -5.45 2.87
N PHE A 111 16.55 -5.54 2.24
CA PHE A 111 15.96 -6.83 1.85
C PHE A 111 16.69 -7.55 0.69
N LEU A 112 17.66 -6.93 0.04
CA LEU A 112 18.42 -7.58 -1.03
C LEU A 112 19.47 -8.58 -0.51
N LYS A 113 19.90 -8.42 0.74
CA LYS A 113 20.94 -9.25 1.33
C LYS A 113 20.68 -9.50 2.82
N TYR A 114 20.74 -10.77 3.21
CA TYR A 114 20.63 -11.18 4.61
C TYR A 114 21.62 -10.42 5.51
N ASN A 115 21.15 -9.96 6.65
CA ASN A 115 21.93 -9.39 7.73
C ASN A 115 21.21 -9.60 9.10
N GLU A 116 21.93 -9.37 10.19
CA GLU A 116 21.37 -9.55 11.55
C GLU A 116 20.18 -8.63 11.83
N ALA A 117 20.19 -7.40 11.32
CA ALA A 117 19.07 -6.48 11.48
C ALA A 117 17.78 -7.03 10.83
N MET A 118 17.90 -7.72 9.70
CA MET A 118 16.77 -8.42 9.07
C MET A 118 16.26 -9.58 9.93
N LEU A 119 17.16 -10.36 10.52
CA LEU A 119 16.77 -11.43 11.42
C LEU A 119 16.07 -10.91 12.68
N ASP A 120 16.56 -9.83 13.26
CA ASP A 120 15.93 -9.20 14.42
C ASP A 120 14.58 -8.59 14.06
N TYR A 121 14.42 -8.06 12.84
CA TYR A 121 13.16 -7.60 12.31
C TYR A 121 12.15 -8.76 12.18
N CYS A 122 12.54 -9.89 11.58
CA CYS A 122 11.70 -11.07 11.45
C CYS A 122 11.29 -11.64 12.84
N LYS A 123 12.22 -11.70 13.81
CA LYS A 123 11.91 -12.08 15.19
C LYS A 123 10.86 -11.15 15.81
N GLN A 124 11.00 -9.86 15.61
CA GLN A 124 10.03 -8.88 16.12
C GLN A 124 8.64 -9.07 15.49
N ASP A 125 8.58 -9.36 14.19
CA ASP A 125 7.30 -9.61 13.51
C ASP A 125 6.63 -10.89 14.04
N VAL A 126 7.37 -11.92 14.36
CA VAL A 126 6.85 -13.14 15.03
C VAL A 126 6.30 -12.82 16.42
N GLU A 127 6.99 -12.01 17.22
CA GLU A 127 6.50 -11.60 18.54
C GLU A 127 5.22 -10.76 18.44
N ILE A 128 5.14 -9.84 17.49
CA ILE A 128 3.93 -9.05 17.24
C ILE A 128 2.79 -9.97 16.78
N THR A 129 3.04 -10.88 15.83
CA THR A 129 2.04 -11.85 15.34
C THR A 129 1.48 -12.69 16.47
N HIS A 130 2.31 -13.17 17.39
CA HIS A 130 1.88 -13.91 18.57
C HIS A 130 1.00 -13.05 19.50
N ALA A 131 1.38 -11.80 19.74
CA ALA A 131 0.59 -10.88 20.56
C ALA A 131 -0.75 -10.55 19.89
N VAL A 132 -0.77 -10.34 18.56
CA VAL A 132 -1.98 -10.14 17.76
C VAL A 132 -2.91 -11.35 17.87
N TYR A 133 -2.39 -12.56 17.73
CA TYR A 133 -3.19 -13.77 17.87
C TYR A 133 -3.87 -13.85 19.23
N LYS A 134 -3.15 -13.55 20.32
CA LYS A 134 -3.73 -13.53 21.68
C LYS A 134 -4.87 -12.50 21.82
N GLU A 135 -4.73 -11.33 21.22
CA GLU A 135 -5.81 -10.33 21.22
C GLU A 135 -7.01 -10.79 20.40
N LEU A 136 -6.77 -11.36 19.21
CA LEU A 136 -7.82 -11.87 18.34
C LEU A 136 -8.60 -13.03 18.98
N LEU A 137 -7.96 -13.88 19.79
CA LEU A 137 -8.67 -14.91 20.58
C LEU A 137 -9.68 -14.31 21.56
N LYS A 138 -9.44 -13.11 22.10
CA LYS A 138 -10.41 -12.42 22.95
C LYS A 138 -11.59 -11.87 22.15
N GLU A 139 -11.33 -11.42 20.92
CA GLU A 139 -12.33 -10.87 19.99
C GLU A 139 -13.15 -11.96 19.29
N SER A 140 -12.70 -13.22 19.27
CA SER A 140 -13.35 -14.32 18.55
C SER A 140 -14.73 -14.75 19.12
N LYS A 141 -15.13 -14.22 20.28
CA LYS A 141 -16.39 -14.57 20.92
C LYS A 141 -17.58 -14.23 20.01
N GLY A 142 -18.38 -15.25 19.69
CA GLY A 142 -19.55 -15.12 18.82
C GLY A 142 -19.29 -15.49 17.36
N PHE A 143 -18.05 -15.75 16.97
CA PHE A 143 -17.71 -16.30 15.66
C PHE A 143 -17.61 -17.81 15.73
N SER A 144 -18.25 -18.51 14.80
CA SER A 144 -18.15 -19.97 14.69
C SER A 144 -16.87 -20.36 13.94
N LYS A 145 -16.46 -21.62 14.12
CA LYS A 145 -15.33 -22.18 13.37
C LYS A 145 -15.60 -22.13 11.87
N GLU A 146 -16.83 -22.44 11.46
CA GLU A 146 -17.24 -22.45 10.06
C GLU A 146 -17.13 -21.05 9.42
N SER A 147 -17.43 -19.97 10.17
CA SER A 147 -17.26 -18.61 9.66
C SER A 147 -15.80 -18.23 9.48
N ILE A 148 -14.93 -18.71 10.37
CA ILE A 148 -13.49 -18.50 10.28
C ILE A 148 -12.91 -19.29 9.09
N ASP A 149 -13.28 -20.55 8.97
CA ASP A 149 -12.83 -21.43 7.87
C ASP A 149 -13.28 -20.85 6.51
N LEU A 150 -14.53 -20.37 6.42
CA LEU A 150 -15.06 -19.75 5.20
C LEU A 150 -14.22 -18.55 4.73
N GLU A 151 -13.82 -17.66 5.64
CA GLU A 151 -13.00 -16.49 5.29
C GLU A 151 -11.59 -16.90 4.81
N HIS A 152 -11.01 -17.95 5.38
CA HIS A 152 -9.74 -18.51 4.91
C HIS A 152 -9.90 -19.13 3.51
N ASP A 153 -10.98 -19.87 3.25
CA ASP A 153 -11.27 -20.44 1.93
C ASP A 153 -11.53 -19.36 0.87
N ILE A 154 -12.28 -18.30 1.23
CA ILE A 154 -12.50 -17.15 0.35
C ILE A 154 -11.17 -16.49 -0.01
N ARG A 155 -10.24 -16.38 0.92
CA ARG A 155 -8.92 -15.78 0.65
C ARG A 155 -8.18 -16.56 -0.45
N LEU A 156 -8.22 -17.88 -0.42
CA LEU A 156 -7.60 -18.73 -1.47
C LEU A 156 -8.22 -18.46 -2.86
N ILE A 157 -9.54 -18.28 -2.93
CA ILE A 157 -10.23 -17.94 -4.17
C ILE A 157 -9.79 -16.56 -4.67
N VAL A 158 -9.73 -15.55 -3.76
CA VAL A 158 -9.30 -14.20 -4.10
C VAL A 158 -7.84 -14.19 -4.56
N ASP A 159 -6.95 -14.91 -3.90
CA ASP A 159 -5.55 -15.04 -4.32
C ASP A 159 -5.43 -15.64 -5.73
N GLN A 160 -6.28 -16.61 -6.05
CA GLN A 160 -6.32 -17.17 -7.41
C GLN A 160 -6.86 -16.17 -8.43
N GLN A 161 -7.86 -15.37 -8.06
CA GLN A 161 -8.36 -14.29 -8.92
C GLN A 161 -7.31 -13.21 -9.15
N GLU A 162 -6.56 -12.81 -8.11
CA GLU A 162 -5.46 -11.85 -8.20
C GLU A 162 -4.35 -12.36 -9.14
N LYS A 163 -3.97 -13.64 -9.03
CA LYS A 163 -2.98 -14.28 -9.92
C LYS A 163 -3.44 -14.36 -11.38
N ASN A 164 -4.70 -14.68 -11.59
CA ASN A 164 -5.27 -14.76 -12.93
C ASN A 164 -5.42 -13.38 -13.57
N GLY A 165 -5.65 -12.35 -12.76
CA GLY A 165 -5.95 -11.01 -13.22
C GLY A 165 -7.26 -10.94 -14.01
N PHE A 166 -7.42 -9.85 -14.74
CA PHE A 166 -8.53 -9.67 -15.66
C PHE A 166 -8.04 -9.17 -17.02
N ALA A 167 -8.82 -9.39 -18.07
CA ALA A 167 -8.48 -8.98 -19.42
C ALA A 167 -8.44 -7.43 -19.49
N PHE A 168 -7.31 -6.89 -19.89
CA PHE A 168 -7.12 -5.46 -20.10
C PHE A 168 -6.76 -5.18 -21.56
N ASN A 169 -7.50 -4.31 -22.21
CA ASN A 169 -7.25 -3.96 -23.61
C ASN A 169 -6.09 -2.94 -23.70
N ILE A 170 -4.88 -3.46 -23.79
CA ILE A 170 -3.64 -2.67 -23.85
C ILE A 170 -3.66 -1.71 -25.06
N GLN A 171 -4.14 -2.17 -26.21
CA GLN A 171 -4.18 -1.33 -27.42
C GLN A 171 -5.07 -0.10 -27.24
N LYS A 172 -6.31 -0.29 -26.76
CA LYS A 172 -7.21 0.83 -26.48
C LYS A 172 -6.66 1.78 -25.39
N ALA A 173 -5.99 1.23 -24.39
CA ALA A 173 -5.36 2.03 -23.36
C ALA A 173 -4.20 2.89 -23.93
N GLN A 174 -3.38 2.34 -24.83
CA GLN A 174 -2.32 3.06 -25.50
C GLN A 174 -2.86 4.15 -26.44
N GLU A 175 -3.92 3.84 -27.22
CA GLU A 175 -4.60 4.82 -28.08
C GLU A 175 -5.18 5.98 -27.24
N LEU A 176 -5.84 5.67 -26.12
CA LEU A 176 -6.35 6.68 -25.19
C LEU A 176 -5.22 7.51 -24.58
N LEU A 177 -4.13 6.86 -24.16
CA LEU A 177 -2.97 7.55 -23.59
C LEU A 177 -2.32 8.51 -24.61
N ALA A 178 -2.18 8.09 -25.87
CA ALA A 178 -1.64 8.94 -26.94
C ALA A 178 -2.52 10.17 -27.12
N ARG A 179 -3.84 9.98 -27.28
CA ARG A 179 -4.79 11.07 -27.42
C ARG A 179 -4.75 12.04 -26.24
N LEU A 180 -4.76 11.53 -24.99
CA LEU A 180 -4.69 12.39 -23.80
C LEU A 180 -3.38 13.19 -23.72
N LYS A 181 -2.27 12.62 -24.20
CA LYS A 181 -0.99 13.34 -24.27
C LYS A 181 -1.03 14.47 -25.30
N ASP A 182 -1.65 14.23 -26.45
CA ASP A 182 -1.84 15.25 -27.48
C ASP A 182 -2.76 16.37 -26.96
N ASP A 183 -3.89 16.03 -26.33
CA ASP A 183 -4.81 16.99 -25.71
C ASP A 183 -4.09 17.85 -24.62
N ILE A 184 -3.26 17.24 -23.79
CA ILE A 184 -2.47 17.94 -22.76
C ILE A 184 -1.47 18.88 -23.43
N TYR A 185 -0.75 18.41 -24.45
CA TYR A 185 0.21 19.24 -25.19
C TYR A 185 -0.47 20.47 -25.83
N ASP A 186 -1.61 20.29 -26.49
CA ASP A 186 -2.36 21.37 -27.09
C ASP A 186 -2.84 22.39 -26.05
N LEU A 187 -3.31 21.93 -24.88
CA LEU A 187 -3.70 22.81 -23.79
C LEU A 187 -2.50 23.56 -23.19
N GLU A 188 -1.35 22.91 -23.07
CA GLU A 188 -0.12 23.56 -22.60
C GLU A 188 0.34 24.64 -23.60
N GLN A 189 0.36 24.34 -24.90
CA GLN A 189 0.74 25.32 -25.93
C GLN A 189 -0.23 26.51 -25.92
N TRP A 190 -1.55 26.24 -25.93
CA TRP A 190 -2.54 27.31 -25.81
C TRP A 190 -2.32 28.17 -24.57
N SER A 191 -2.01 27.55 -23.42
CA SER A 191 -1.83 28.28 -22.17
C SER A 191 -0.59 29.17 -22.16
N LEU A 192 0.47 28.76 -22.86
CA LEU A 192 1.69 29.55 -23.00
C LEU A 192 1.49 30.76 -23.98
N GLU A 193 0.63 30.61 -24.99
CA GLU A 193 0.27 31.69 -25.89
C GLU A 193 -0.70 32.69 -25.24
N GLU A 194 -1.65 32.21 -24.44
CA GLU A 194 -2.69 33.02 -23.81
C GLU A 194 -2.20 33.82 -22.60
N PHE A 195 -1.22 33.25 -21.84
CA PHE A 195 -0.76 33.83 -20.59
C PHE A 195 0.73 34.13 -20.59
N GLU A 196 1.06 35.40 -20.34
CA GLU A 196 2.45 35.82 -20.18
C GLU A 196 3.11 35.13 -18.96
N PRO A 197 4.42 34.88 -18.99
CA PRO A 197 5.15 34.34 -17.85
C PRO A 197 5.05 35.29 -16.65
N THR A 198 5.17 34.73 -15.45
CA THR A 198 5.28 35.50 -14.21
C THR A 198 6.72 35.90 -14.00
N ILE A 199 6.95 37.20 -13.89
CA ILE A 199 8.28 37.76 -13.59
C ILE A 199 8.46 37.79 -12.06
N VAL A 200 9.47 37.09 -11.56
CA VAL A 200 9.85 37.08 -10.14
C VAL A 200 11.19 37.78 -9.98
N GLU A 201 11.17 38.94 -9.34
CA GLU A 201 12.40 39.66 -8.99
C GLU A 201 13.04 39.03 -7.74
N MET A 202 14.28 38.59 -7.89
CA MET A 202 15.11 38.12 -6.80
C MET A 202 16.22 39.12 -6.53
N LYS A 203 16.85 39.06 -5.34
CA LYS A 203 17.89 40.04 -4.93
C LYS A 203 19.03 40.25 -5.95
N THR A 204 19.32 39.25 -6.79
CA THR A 204 20.47 39.27 -7.70
C THR A 204 20.10 38.99 -9.16
N LYS A 205 18.86 38.56 -9.45
CA LYS A 205 18.41 38.24 -10.82
C LYS A 205 16.90 38.25 -10.92
N THR A 206 16.41 38.48 -12.09
CA THR A 206 15.00 38.29 -12.46
C THR A 206 14.81 36.90 -13.03
N LYS A 207 13.75 36.19 -12.63
CA LYS A 207 13.39 34.88 -13.16
C LYS A 207 12.02 34.95 -13.81
N GLU A 208 11.94 34.51 -15.05
CA GLU A 208 10.68 34.29 -15.75
C GLU A 208 10.18 32.86 -15.47
N ILE A 209 8.94 32.77 -15.01
CA ILE A 209 8.28 31.50 -14.74
C ILE A 209 7.13 31.37 -15.75
N PRO A 210 7.20 30.43 -16.71
CA PRO A 210 6.13 30.19 -17.64
C PRO A 210 4.82 29.84 -16.91
N PHE A 211 3.69 30.15 -17.55
CA PHE A 211 2.41 29.75 -17.00
C PHE A 211 2.29 28.22 -17.00
N ASN A 212 1.87 27.66 -15.87
CA ASN A 212 1.64 26.23 -15.71
C ASN A 212 0.14 25.99 -15.51
N ILE A 213 -0.51 25.42 -16.53
CA ILE A 213 -1.94 25.09 -16.51
C ILE A 213 -2.31 24.06 -15.42
N GLY A 214 -1.37 23.26 -14.94
CA GLY A 214 -1.56 22.35 -13.81
C GLY A 214 -1.50 23.04 -12.43
N SER A 215 -1.13 24.32 -12.37
CA SER A 215 -0.97 25.07 -11.11
C SER A 215 -2.25 25.80 -10.73
N ARG A 216 -2.99 25.26 -9.76
CA ARG A 216 -4.22 25.88 -9.22
C ARG A 216 -4.00 27.33 -8.76
N GLN A 217 -2.83 27.62 -8.16
CA GLN A 217 -2.49 28.97 -7.72
C GLN A 217 -2.34 29.91 -8.91
N GLN A 218 -1.60 29.51 -9.96
CA GLN A 218 -1.43 30.35 -11.14
C GLN A 218 -2.76 30.56 -11.88
N ILE A 219 -3.61 29.53 -11.97
CA ILE A 219 -4.97 29.66 -12.51
C ILE A 219 -5.76 30.70 -11.71
N ALA A 220 -5.78 30.61 -10.38
CA ALA A 220 -6.47 31.58 -9.53
C ALA A 220 -5.98 33.00 -9.79
N ASP A 221 -4.65 33.21 -9.83
CA ASP A 221 -4.03 34.51 -10.06
C ASP A 221 -4.42 35.11 -11.42
N ARG A 222 -4.48 34.28 -12.47
CA ARG A 222 -4.89 34.73 -13.81
C ARG A 222 -6.37 35.09 -13.88
N LEU A 223 -7.23 34.28 -13.27
CA LEU A 223 -8.67 34.56 -13.20
C LEU A 223 -8.97 35.81 -12.38
N MET A 224 -8.27 36.01 -11.24
CA MET A 224 -8.42 37.20 -10.44
C MET A 224 -7.94 38.48 -11.17
N LYS A 225 -6.84 38.41 -11.91
CA LYS A 225 -6.38 39.55 -12.76
C LYS A 225 -7.44 39.93 -13.83
N ARG A 226 -8.29 38.98 -14.25
CA ARG A 226 -9.40 39.21 -15.19
C ARG A 226 -10.73 39.53 -14.46
N GLY A 227 -10.70 39.74 -13.13
CA GLY A 227 -11.86 40.20 -12.35
C GLY A 227 -12.62 39.11 -11.60
N TRP A 228 -12.17 37.84 -11.64
CA TRP A 228 -12.78 36.80 -10.83
C TRP A 228 -12.59 37.05 -9.32
N LYS A 229 -13.63 36.82 -8.56
CA LYS A 229 -13.61 36.94 -7.10
C LYS A 229 -13.85 35.55 -6.49
N PRO A 230 -12.81 34.91 -5.91
CA PRO A 230 -12.97 33.60 -5.29
C PRO A 230 -13.89 33.68 -4.08
N LYS A 231 -14.73 32.65 -3.92
CA LYS A 231 -15.69 32.53 -2.82
C LYS A 231 -15.39 31.35 -1.89
N GLN A 232 -14.47 30.46 -2.27
CA GLN A 232 -14.17 29.25 -1.52
C GLN A 232 -12.67 29.17 -1.23
N PHE A 233 -12.36 28.84 0.03
CA PHE A 233 -11.01 28.77 0.55
C PHE A 233 -10.84 27.47 1.33
N THR A 234 -9.62 26.95 1.39
CA THR A 234 -9.24 25.84 2.26
C THR A 234 -9.11 26.31 3.71
N ASP A 235 -9.00 25.39 4.67
CA ASP A 235 -8.74 25.70 6.07
C ASP A 235 -7.43 26.51 6.29
N LYS A 236 -6.53 26.48 5.31
CA LYS A 236 -5.27 27.25 5.28
C LYS A 236 -5.39 28.55 4.46
N GLU A 237 -6.60 29.03 4.21
CA GLU A 237 -6.92 30.25 3.46
C GLU A 237 -6.42 30.28 2.01
N ASN A 238 -6.07 29.13 1.42
CA ASN A 238 -5.73 29.04 0.00
C ASN A 238 -7.01 29.00 -0.83
N ILE A 239 -6.99 29.69 -2.00
CA ILE A 239 -8.10 29.72 -2.93
C ILE A 239 -8.36 28.31 -3.48
N ILE A 240 -9.62 27.85 -3.42
CA ILE A 240 -10.02 26.58 -4.02
C ILE A 240 -10.27 26.80 -5.52
N VAL A 241 -9.49 26.10 -6.34
CA VAL A 241 -9.69 26.00 -7.80
C VAL A 241 -9.87 24.54 -8.13
N ASN A 242 -11.08 24.19 -8.53
CA ASN A 242 -11.46 22.86 -9.02
C ASN A 242 -12.58 23.00 -10.05
N GLU A 243 -12.91 21.91 -10.73
CA GLU A 243 -13.96 21.88 -11.77
C GLU A 243 -15.30 22.47 -11.27
N THR A 244 -15.70 22.12 -10.03
CA THR A 244 -16.96 22.62 -9.44
C THR A 244 -16.95 24.14 -9.30
N VAL A 245 -15.85 24.73 -8.82
CA VAL A 245 -15.70 26.18 -8.66
C VAL A 245 -15.64 26.87 -10.03
N LEU A 246 -14.86 26.33 -10.97
CA LEU A 246 -14.74 26.90 -12.32
C LEU A 246 -16.08 26.93 -13.07
N LYS A 247 -16.91 25.89 -12.93
CA LYS A 247 -18.27 25.84 -13.50
C LYS A 247 -19.24 26.89 -12.91
N THR A 248 -18.92 27.50 -11.77
CA THR A 248 -19.75 28.58 -11.19
C THR A 248 -19.50 29.94 -11.80
N ILE A 249 -18.44 30.09 -12.61
CA ILE A 249 -18.08 31.35 -13.25
C ILE A 249 -19.08 31.63 -14.39
N LYS A 250 -19.76 32.77 -14.30
CA LYS A 250 -20.85 33.15 -15.23
C LYS A 250 -20.44 34.26 -16.21
N GLU A 251 -19.43 35.02 -15.90
CA GLU A 251 -18.92 36.10 -16.71
C GLU A 251 -18.40 35.54 -18.04
N PRO A 252 -18.91 36.00 -19.22
CA PRO A 252 -18.63 35.34 -20.50
C PRO A 252 -17.15 35.21 -20.83
N GLU A 253 -16.36 36.25 -20.59
CA GLU A 253 -14.91 36.25 -20.87
C GLU A 253 -14.13 35.32 -19.94
N LEU A 254 -14.52 35.25 -18.66
CA LEU A 254 -13.92 34.36 -17.69
C LEU A 254 -14.36 32.93 -17.89
N LYS A 255 -15.62 32.71 -18.27
CA LYS A 255 -16.19 31.40 -18.53
C LYS A 255 -15.44 30.66 -19.63
N LEU A 256 -15.19 31.31 -20.75
CA LEU A 256 -14.45 30.72 -21.86
C LEU A 256 -13.04 30.26 -21.44
N THR A 257 -12.37 31.07 -20.62
CA THR A 257 -11.06 30.72 -20.07
C THR A 257 -11.15 29.59 -19.02
N ALA A 258 -12.16 29.64 -18.15
CA ALA A 258 -12.36 28.65 -17.08
C ALA A 258 -12.76 27.25 -17.62
N GLU A 259 -13.46 27.20 -18.76
CA GLU A 259 -13.84 25.95 -19.43
C GLU A 259 -12.66 25.20 -20.05
N ARG A 260 -11.53 25.88 -20.24
CA ARG A 260 -10.28 25.28 -20.75
C ARG A 260 -9.35 24.81 -19.64
N PHE A 261 -9.57 25.24 -18.41
CA PHE A 261 -8.89 24.74 -17.21
C PHE A 261 -9.61 23.52 -16.60
#